data_f4b8c685d6e29b7c226c28436218eba3
#
_entry.id   f4b8c685d6e29b7c226c28436218eba3
#
_cell.length_a   1.000
_cell.length_b   1.000
_cell.length_c   1.000
_cell.angle_alpha   90.00
_cell.angle_beta   90.00
_cell.angle_gamma   90.00
#
_symmetry.space_group_name_H-M   'P 1'
#
loop_
_entity.id
_entity.type
_entity.pdbx_description
1 polymer ?
#
loop_
_entity_poly.entity_id
_entity_poly.type
_entity_poly.pdbx_seq_one_letter_code
_entity_poly.pdbx_strand_id
1 'polypeptide(L)'
;MATKTLNTRIIMRNDTAENWTTKNPTLSKGEFGVENDTNKFKIGDGATAWKELAYAGADETVIKSIINANRDACTYVDLTEGQEDADGLATITSPKQGDTAIVRKAIDDTHKSYTAYVYTGTAWSAMDGNYNADNVYLDMDITMAGNYTQVGNLTKTQNGTATFATKGKSIAEALTDIFSKRLQPGTPTAPAVTLTFGQAKAYEVGTTVSPTYSASLSAGSYTYGPATGVTATSWEITDTAGNTADTATGSFADVVVADNTNYKITAKANYGEGTVAKDNLGSDSNPVVKIAAGSATKTSGAITGYRNTFYGTVAEKAEVTSTIIRGLTKSNKALANGNSFTISIPAGAVRVIFAYPATLQDVSSVKDVNGLNAEIKSAFTKSTVTVAGAGADAGIEYKVYVTDFADPVAKANSYTVKI
;
A
#
# COMPACT_ATOMS: atom_id res chain seq x y z
N MET A 1 27.45 -6.46 -34.11
CA MET A 1 27.70 -5.67 -32.88
C MET A 1 26.34 -5.27 -32.31
N ALA A 2 26.02 -5.71 -31.11
CA ALA A 2 24.73 -5.40 -30.48
C ALA A 2 24.79 -3.95 -29.97
N THR A 3 23.94 -3.08 -30.48
CA THR A 3 23.76 -1.72 -30.01
C THR A 3 23.06 -1.76 -28.66
N LYS A 4 23.80 -1.48 -27.59
CA LYS A 4 23.25 -1.36 -26.24
C LYS A 4 22.63 0.02 -26.11
N THR A 5 21.29 0.08 -26.14
CA THR A 5 20.55 1.32 -25.87
C THR A 5 20.68 1.62 -24.37
N LEU A 6 21.45 2.62 -24.00
CA LEU A 6 21.49 3.12 -22.63
C LEU A 6 20.27 4.03 -22.40
N ASN A 7 19.30 3.55 -21.66
CA ASN A 7 18.25 4.40 -21.07
C ASN A 7 18.86 5.17 -19.88
N THR A 8 19.63 6.20 -20.18
CA THR A 8 20.26 7.02 -19.13
C THR A 8 19.38 8.23 -18.86
N ARG A 9 18.77 8.28 -17.71
CA ARG A 9 18.13 9.50 -17.19
C ARG A 9 19.25 10.37 -16.63
N ILE A 10 19.54 11.49 -17.27
CA ILE A 10 20.49 12.46 -16.74
C ILE A 10 19.74 13.29 -15.71
N ILE A 11 20.07 13.12 -14.45
CA ILE A 11 19.62 13.99 -13.36
C ILE A 11 20.78 14.94 -13.06
N MET A 12 20.54 16.23 -13.20
CA MET A 12 21.54 17.24 -12.83
C MET A 12 21.75 17.18 -11.32
N ARG A 13 22.95 17.51 -10.89
CA ARG A 13 23.28 17.59 -9.47
C ARG A 13 22.37 18.61 -8.80
N ASN A 14 21.63 18.18 -7.77
CA ASN A 14 20.64 19.00 -7.10
C ASN A 14 20.68 18.79 -5.58
N ASP A 15 20.31 19.83 -4.86
CA ASP A 15 20.13 19.82 -3.39
C ASP A 15 19.27 21.04 -3.02
N THR A 16 18.96 21.24 -1.76
CA THR A 16 18.28 22.46 -1.30
C THR A 16 19.25 23.65 -1.30
N ALA A 17 18.71 24.86 -1.41
CA ALA A 17 19.50 26.09 -1.35
C ALA A 17 20.36 26.18 -0.07
N GLU A 18 19.80 25.74 1.06
CA GLU A 18 20.49 25.66 2.35
C GLU A 18 21.68 24.70 2.30
N ASN A 19 21.49 23.51 1.75
CA ASN A 19 22.54 22.50 1.63
C ASN A 19 23.66 22.95 0.67
N TRP A 20 23.28 23.52 -0.46
CA TRP A 20 24.25 24.11 -1.40
C TRP A 20 25.08 25.21 -0.71
N THR A 21 24.42 26.07 0.04
CA THR A 21 25.08 27.16 0.78
C THR A 21 25.99 26.63 1.88
N THR A 22 25.54 25.61 2.64
CA THR A 22 26.31 25.03 3.75
C THR A 22 27.54 24.29 3.24
N LYS A 23 27.40 23.47 2.20
CA LYS A 23 28.52 22.70 1.61
C LYS A 23 29.45 23.57 0.77
N ASN A 24 28.93 24.63 0.20
CA ASN A 24 29.63 25.62 -0.62
C ASN A 24 30.67 25.04 -1.63
N PRO A 25 30.29 24.03 -2.45
CA PRO A 25 31.22 23.39 -3.37
C PRO A 25 31.59 24.31 -4.53
N THR A 26 32.77 24.08 -5.11
CA THR A 26 33.13 24.63 -6.42
C THR A 26 32.65 23.63 -7.48
N LEU A 27 31.75 24.07 -8.35
CA LEU A 27 31.27 23.27 -9.48
C LEU A 27 32.30 23.25 -10.59
N SER A 28 32.42 22.12 -11.29
CA SER A 28 33.28 22.02 -12.48
C SER A 28 32.78 22.99 -13.56
N LYS A 29 33.68 23.39 -14.46
CA LYS A 29 33.29 24.28 -15.56
C LYS A 29 32.20 23.66 -16.44
N GLY A 30 31.03 24.32 -16.52
CA GLY A 30 29.87 23.84 -17.26
C GLY A 30 28.98 22.84 -16.46
N GLU A 31 29.32 22.51 -15.21
CA GLU A 31 28.46 21.69 -14.35
C GLU A 31 27.26 22.50 -13.88
N PHE A 32 26.06 21.88 -13.97
CA PHE A 32 24.82 22.48 -13.48
C PHE A 32 24.57 22.04 -12.02
N GLY A 33 24.38 23.00 -11.15
CA GLY A 33 23.86 22.81 -9.80
C GLY A 33 22.46 23.40 -9.69
N VAL A 34 21.49 22.60 -9.25
CA VAL A 34 20.07 23.00 -9.15
C VAL A 34 19.63 23.03 -7.69
N GLU A 35 18.99 24.10 -7.29
CA GLU A 35 18.27 24.18 -6.01
C GLU A 35 16.84 23.65 -6.23
N ASN A 36 16.53 22.51 -5.62
CA ASN A 36 15.26 21.82 -5.83
C ASN A 36 14.08 22.43 -5.04
N ASP A 37 14.37 23.32 -4.11
CA ASP A 37 13.42 24.05 -3.27
C ASP A 37 13.09 25.45 -3.82
N THR A 38 14.05 26.10 -4.51
CA THR A 38 13.87 27.45 -5.10
C THR A 38 13.71 27.44 -6.61
N ASN A 39 13.91 26.28 -7.24
CA ASN A 39 13.95 26.10 -8.70
C ASN A 39 14.99 26.99 -9.42
N LYS A 40 16.00 27.44 -8.71
CA LYS A 40 17.12 28.21 -9.25
C LYS A 40 18.28 27.28 -9.59
N PHE A 41 19.14 27.72 -10.48
CA PHE A 41 20.34 26.96 -10.83
C PHE A 41 21.54 27.86 -11.08
N LYS A 42 22.73 27.29 -10.92
CA LYS A 42 24.00 27.95 -11.23
C LYS A 42 24.81 27.05 -12.17
N ILE A 43 25.67 27.67 -12.97
CA ILE A 43 26.59 26.95 -13.86
C ILE A 43 27.99 27.19 -13.37
N GLY A 44 28.71 26.11 -13.09
CA GLY A 44 30.09 26.17 -12.63
C GLY A 44 31.05 26.80 -13.64
N ASP A 45 31.96 27.60 -13.15
CA ASP A 45 33.09 28.17 -13.92
C ASP A 45 34.40 27.40 -13.68
N GLY A 46 34.38 26.43 -12.74
CA GLY A 46 35.54 25.62 -12.34
C GLY A 46 36.43 26.26 -11.28
N ALA A 47 36.12 27.46 -10.81
CA ALA A 47 36.97 28.21 -9.89
C ALA A 47 36.20 28.81 -8.69
N THR A 48 34.96 29.29 -8.92
CA THR A 48 34.16 30.02 -7.95
C THR A 48 33.33 29.07 -7.12
N ALA A 49 33.33 29.25 -5.78
CA ALA A 49 32.53 28.46 -4.87
C ALA A 49 31.04 28.84 -5.01
N TRP A 50 30.14 27.92 -4.66
CA TRP A 50 28.68 28.07 -4.84
C TRP A 50 28.10 29.40 -4.36
N LYS A 51 28.52 29.88 -3.17
CA LYS A 51 28.01 31.13 -2.62
C LYS A 51 28.29 32.35 -3.51
N GLU A 52 29.47 32.38 -4.08
CA GLU A 52 29.96 33.50 -4.90
C GLU A 52 29.57 33.34 -6.38
N LEU A 53 29.17 32.13 -6.79
CA LEU A 53 28.76 31.88 -8.18
C LEU A 53 27.37 32.49 -8.42
N ALA A 54 27.24 33.23 -9.52
CA ALA A 54 25.97 33.85 -9.90
C ALA A 54 24.93 32.80 -10.32
N TYR A 55 23.65 33.06 -10.05
CA TYR A 55 22.57 32.24 -10.61
C TYR A 55 22.54 32.40 -12.13
N ALA A 56 22.35 31.29 -12.82
CA ALA A 56 22.12 31.29 -14.25
C ALA A 56 20.64 31.58 -14.52
N GLY A 57 20.39 32.62 -15.27
CA GLY A 57 19.07 33.15 -15.56
C GLY A 57 19.06 34.66 -15.39
N ALA A 58 18.06 35.31 -15.90
CA ALA A 58 17.97 36.75 -15.80
C ALA A 58 17.56 37.17 -14.38
N ASP A 59 18.53 37.15 -13.47
CA ASP A 59 18.42 37.81 -12.17
C ASP A 59 18.26 39.32 -12.40
N GLU A 60 17.44 39.94 -11.56
CA GLU A 60 17.27 41.38 -11.53
C GLU A 60 18.63 42.14 -11.50
N THR A 61 19.62 41.55 -10.85
CA THR A 61 20.99 42.06 -10.71
C THR A 61 21.76 42.00 -12.06
N VAL A 62 21.58 40.91 -12.82
CA VAL A 62 22.20 40.74 -14.14
C VAL A 62 21.49 41.65 -15.14
N ILE A 63 20.18 41.75 -15.12
CA ILE A 63 19.41 42.70 -15.92
C ILE A 63 19.84 44.13 -15.54
N LYS A 64 19.91 44.45 -14.25
CA LYS A 64 20.39 45.75 -13.78
C LYS A 64 21.86 46.02 -14.21
N SER A 65 22.75 45.03 -14.20
CA SER A 65 24.13 45.22 -14.64
C SER A 65 24.24 45.47 -16.16
N ILE A 66 23.50 44.76 -16.97
CA ILE A 66 23.44 44.94 -18.41
C ILE A 66 22.83 46.30 -18.74
N ILE A 67 21.78 46.69 -18.03
CA ILE A 67 21.11 47.99 -18.20
C ILE A 67 22.01 49.12 -17.65
N ASN A 68 22.69 48.93 -16.54
CA ASN A 68 23.63 49.91 -16.01
C ASN A 68 24.88 50.08 -16.89
N ALA A 69 25.31 49.06 -17.62
CA ALA A 69 26.40 49.14 -18.59
C ALA A 69 25.99 49.97 -19.86
N ASN A 70 24.69 50.04 -20.14
CA ASN A 70 24.11 50.82 -21.23
C ASN A 70 23.30 52.03 -20.70
N ARG A 71 23.71 52.58 -19.56
CA ARG A 71 22.93 53.52 -18.74
C ARG A 71 22.62 54.86 -19.36
N ASP A 72 23.28 55.21 -20.43
CA ASP A 72 23.01 56.46 -21.16
C ASP A 72 21.82 56.36 -22.17
N ALA A 73 21.21 55.18 -22.29
CA ALA A 73 20.15 54.85 -23.25
C ALA A 73 18.83 54.35 -22.61
N CYS A 74 18.74 54.13 -21.29
CA CYS A 74 17.55 53.55 -20.67
C CYS A 74 17.18 54.21 -19.33
N THR A 75 15.95 54.68 -19.21
CA THR A 75 15.41 55.28 -17.97
C THR A 75 14.47 54.29 -17.29
N TYR A 76 14.67 54.09 -15.95
CA TYR A 76 13.74 53.33 -15.14
C TYR A 76 12.66 54.25 -14.56
N VAL A 77 11.43 53.79 -14.64
CA VAL A 77 10.25 54.48 -14.09
C VAL A 77 9.53 53.53 -13.16
N ASP A 78 9.44 53.85 -11.88
CA ASP A 78 8.65 53.11 -10.90
C ASP A 78 7.24 53.72 -10.83
N LEU A 79 6.23 52.91 -11.05
CA LEU A 79 4.83 53.31 -10.87
C LEU A 79 4.43 53.11 -9.41
N THR A 80 3.70 54.07 -8.89
CA THR A 80 2.97 53.92 -7.63
C THR A 80 1.59 53.29 -7.88
N GLU A 81 0.93 52.83 -6.84
CA GLU A 81 -0.39 52.22 -6.94
C GLU A 81 -1.39 53.18 -7.63
N GLY A 82 -2.12 52.66 -8.59
CA GLY A 82 -3.12 53.41 -9.36
C GLY A 82 -2.57 54.22 -10.58
N GLN A 83 -1.25 54.23 -10.80
CA GLN A 83 -0.67 54.84 -12.00
C GLN A 83 -0.65 53.85 -13.17
N GLU A 84 -0.87 54.40 -14.38
CA GLU A 84 -0.66 53.68 -15.63
C GLU A 84 0.72 53.99 -16.23
N ASP A 85 1.18 53.13 -17.16
CA ASP A 85 2.50 53.27 -17.80
C ASP A 85 2.72 54.65 -18.42
N ALA A 86 1.66 55.26 -18.99
CA ALA A 86 1.69 56.58 -19.56
C ALA A 86 2.02 57.69 -18.55
N ASP A 87 1.53 57.54 -17.32
CA ASP A 87 1.80 58.52 -16.26
C ASP A 87 3.29 58.51 -15.87
N GLY A 88 3.86 57.31 -15.77
CA GLY A 88 5.27 57.15 -15.52
C GLY A 88 6.15 57.66 -16.67
N LEU A 89 5.83 57.33 -17.88
CA LEU A 89 6.57 57.76 -19.06
C LEU A 89 6.50 59.29 -19.26
N ALA A 90 5.43 59.94 -18.83
CA ALA A 90 5.29 61.40 -18.87
C ALA A 90 6.28 62.12 -17.92
N THR A 91 6.86 61.42 -16.93
CA THR A 91 7.90 61.99 -16.04
C THR A 91 9.26 62.17 -16.74
N ILE A 92 9.48 61.51 -17.87
CA ILE A 92 10.72 61.61 -18.64
C ILE A 92 10.70 62.89 -19.46
N THR A 93 11.51 63.83 -19.09
CA THR A 93 11.60 65.15 -19.72
C THR A 93 12.52 65.10 -20.95
N SER A 94 12.05 65.68 -22.07
CA SER A 94 12.79 65.83 -23.31
C SER A 94 13.40 64.52 -23.88
N PRO A 95 12.58 63.47 -24.04
CA PRO A 95 13.09 62.21 -24.63
C PRO A 95 13.48 62.44 -26.11
N LYS A 96 14.55 61.75 -26.54
CA LYS A 96 15.01 61.78 -27.93
C LYS A 96 14.60 60.48 -28.62
N GLN A 97 14.45 60.55 -29.96
CA GLN A 97 14.18 59.34 -30.73
C GLN A 97 15.25 58.27 -30.49
N GLY A 98 14.79 57.08 -30.13
CA GLY A 98 15.64 55.94 -29.76
C GLY A 98 15.90 55.77 -28.27
N ASP A 99 15.55 56.77 -27.44
CA ASP A 99 15.62 56.60 -26.00
C ASP A 99 14.70 55.45 -25.54
N THR A 100 15.13 54.71 -24.56
CA THR A 100 14.38 53.58 -23.99
C THR A 100 13.99 53.85 -22.54
N ALA A 101 12.86 53.33 -22.14
CA ALA A 101 12.39 53.36 -20.74
C ALA A 101 11.89 51.98 -20.32
N ILE A 102 12.11 51.65 -19.09
CA ILE A 102 11.52 50.46 -18.44
C ILE A 102 10.60 50.92 -17.32
N VAL A 103 9.31 50.69 -17.51
CA VAL A 103 8.27 50.96 -16.52
C VAL A 103 8.11 49.75 -15.65
N ARG A 104 8.17 49.95 -14.32
CA ARG A 104 8.01 48.92 -13.33
C ARG A 104 6.72 49.12 -12.55
N LYS A 105 5.86 48.11 -12.53
CA LYS A 105 4.60 48.13 -11.77
C LYS A 105 4.62 46.99 -10.75
N ALA A 106 4.34 47.29 -9.50
CA ALA A 106 4.18 46.26 -8.48
C ALA A 106 2.96 45.39 -8.80
N ILE A 107 3.15 44.08 -8.80
CA ILE A 107 2.08 43.08 -8.88
C ILE A 107 1.64 42.72 -7.47
N ASP A 108 2.62 42.53 -6.58
CA ASP A 108 2.45 42.31 -5.14
C ASP A 108 3.71 42.79 -4.42
N ASP A 109 3.80 42.53 -3.10
CA ASP A 109 4.94 42.96 -2.25
C ASP A 109 6.29 42.38 -2.70
N THR A 110 6.30 41.33 -3.52
CA THR A 110 7.50 40.59 -3.91
C THR A 110 7.72 40.56 -5.43
N HIS A 111 6.70 40.83 -6.21
CA HIS A 111 6.75 40.72 -7.68
C HIS A 111 6.44 42.06 -8.36
N LYS A 112 7.19 42.35 -9.42
CA LYS A 112 6.98 43.50 -10.28
C LYS A 112 6.87 43.09 -11.74
N SER A 113 5.99 43.72 -12.47
CA SER A 113 5.99 43.67 -13.95
C SER A 113 6.89 44.74 -14.53
N TYR A 114 7.44 44.47 -15.70
CA TYR A 114 8.36 45.34 -16.41
C TYR A 114 7.88 45.49 -17.85
N THR A 115 7.62 46.72 -18.29
CA THR A 115 7.30 47.01 -19.68
C THR A 115 8.38 47.89 -20.23
N ALA A 116 8.97 47.51 -21.37
CA ALA A 116 9.99 48.28 -22.05
C ALA A 116 9.33 49.16 -23.11
N TYR A 117 9.82 50.38 -23.22
CA TYR A 117 9.35 51.38 -24.20
C TYR A 117 10.53 51.97 -24.96
N VAL A 118 10.30 52.31 -26.22
CA VAL A 118 11.21 53.11 -27.04
C VAL A 118 10.49 54.42 -27.45
N TYR A 119 11.20 55.54 -27.37
CA TYR A 119 10.65 56.81 -27.86
C TYR A 119 10.84 56.92 -29.37
N THR A 120 9.74 57.07 -30.09
CA THR A 120 9.73 57.14 -31.57
C THR A 120 10.11 58.48 -32.13
N GLY A 121 10.36 59.46 -31.27
CA GLY A 121 10.54 60.89 -31.64
C GLY A 121 9.29 61.71 -31.43
N THR A 122 8.14 61.05 -31.28
CA THR A 122 6.84 61.72 -31.08
C THR A 122 6.08 61.14 -29.90
N ALA A 123 6.26 59.85 -29.59
CA ALA A 123 5.56 59.13 -28.52
C ALA A 123 6.39 57.94 -28.02
N TRP A 124 6.11 57.47 -26.82
CA TRP A 124 6.59 56.21 -26.30
C TRP A 124 5.79 55.07 -26.92
N SER A 125 6.49 54.10 -27.49
CA SER A 125 5.91 52.87 -28.03
C SER A 125 6.40 51.70 -27.19
N ALA A 126 5.49 50.88 -26.73
CA ALA A 126 5.87 49.67 -26.03
C ALA A 126 6.74 48.80 -26.95
N MET A 127 7.89 48.41 -26.45
CA MET A 127 8.68 47.36 -27.04
C MET A 127 8.04 46.08 -26.47
N ASP A 128 7.16 45.46 -27.26
CA ASP A 128 6.40 44.31 -26.83
C ASP A 128 7.28 43.30 -26.06
N GLY A 129 6.96 43.09 -24.80
CA GLY A 129 7.57 42.05 -24.05
C GLY A 129 7.70 42.24 -22.55
N ASN A 130 6.60 42.13 -21.80
CA ASN A 130 6.69 41.55 -20.49
C ASN A 130 6.92 40.04 -20.70
N TYR A 131 8.19 39.65 -20.88
CA TYR A 131 8.57 38.29 -21.26
C TYR A 131 8.60 37.38 -20.00
N ASN A 132 7.46 37.22 -19.38
CA ASN A 132 7.17 36.12 -18.49
C ASN A 132 6.72 34.94 -19.37
N ALA A 133 7.19 33.73 -19.06
CA ALA A 133 6.84 32.52 -19.80
C ALA A 133 5.31 32.28 -19.88
N ASP A 134 4.55 32.84 -18.93
CA ASP A 134 3.09 32.77 -18.90
C ASP A 134 2.42 33.81 -19.83
N ASN A 135 3.14 34.87 -20.23
CA ASN A 135 2.59 36.01 -21.00
C ASN A 135 3.09 36.08 -22.45
N VAL A 136 4.05 35.24 -22.83
CA VAL A 136 4.52 35.13 -24.22
C VAL A 136 3.78 33.98 -24.88
N TYR A 137 2.93 34.31 -25.85
CA TYR A 137 2.12 33.36 -26.59
C TYR A 137 2.78 32.98 -27.91
N LEU A 138 2.67 31.72 -28.28
CA LEU A 138 3.17 31.22 -29.54
C LEU A 138 2.16 31.51 -30.64
N ASP A 139 2.62 32.04 -31.74
CA ASP A 139 1.79 32.39 -32.93
C ASP A 139 1.69 31.23 -33.93
N MET A 140 2.47 30.18 -33.73
CA MET A 140 2.47 28.98 -34.56
C MET A 140 2.56 27.70 -33.71
N ASP A 141 2.22 26.58 -34.35
CA ASP A 141 2.46 25.27 -33.80
C ASP A 141 3.95 24.90 -33.93
N ILE A 142 4.51 24.35 -32.88
CA ILE A 142 5.90 23.84 -32.90
C ILE A 142 5.92 22.51 -33.63
N THR A 143 6.68 22.41 -34.69
CA THR A 143 6.91 21.18 -35.43
C THR A 143 8.33 20.69 -35.21
N MET A 144 8.45 19.45 -34.74
CA MET A 144 9.71 18.77 -34.53
C MET A 144 9.90 17.67 -35.58
N ALA A 145 11.03 17.71 -36.26
CA ALA A 145 11.46 16.66 -37.19
C ALA A 145 12.66 15.90 -36.57
N GLY A 146 12.68 14.60 -36.70
CA GLY A 146 13.81 13.78 -36.21
C GLY A 146 13.42 12.35 -35.80
N ASN A 147 14.43 11.60 -35.38
CA ASN A 147 14.26 10.23 -34.89
C ASN A 147 14.02 10.22 -33.38
N TYR A 148 12.78 10.29 -32.96
CA TYR A 148 12.36 10.10 -31.57
C TYR A 148 11.20 9.11 -31.51
N THR A 149 11.14 8.35 -30.44
CA THR A 149 10.02 7.43 -30.18
C THR A 149 8.89 8.10 -29.43
N GLN A 150 9.23 9.01 -28.53
CA GLN A 150 8.27 9.81 -27.77
C GLN A 150 8.96 11.05 -27.18
N VAL A 151 8.30 12.19 -27.23
CA VAL A 151 8.68 13.42 -26.51
C VAL A 151 7.44 13.92 -25.79
N GLY A 152 7.49 13.96 -24.46
CA GLY A 152 6.34 14.34 -23.65
C GLY A 152 5.08 13.54 -23.99
N ASN A 153 4.01 14.23 -24.37
CA ASN A 153 2.73 13.64 -24.77
C ASN A 153 2.68 13.17 -26.24
N LEU A 154 3.71 13.44 -27.01
CA LEU A 154 3.71 13.07 -28.42
C LEU A 154 4.31 11.70 -28.66
N THR A 155 3.58 10.91 -29.42
CA THR A 155 4.08 9.70 -30.05
C THR A 155 4.59 10.01 -31.44
N LYS A 156 5.64 9.31 -31.88
CA LYS A 156 6.18 9.39 -33.24
C LYS A 156 5.08 9.24 -34.27
N THR A 157 4.89 10.21 -35.15
CA THR A 157 4.08 10.04 -36.35
C THR A 157 4.86 9.30 -37.43
N GLN A 158 4.17 8.64 -38.37
CA GLN A 158 4.77 7.73 -39.38
C GLN A 158 5.88 8.37 -40.21
N ASN A 159 5.98 9.68 -40.30
CA ASN A 159 6.94 10.41 -41.17
C ASN A 159 8.08 11.08 -40.37
N GLY A 160 8.27 10.79 -39.09
CA GLY A 160 9.31 11.41 -38.29
C GLY A 160 9.13 12.87 -37.96
N THR A 161 7.95 13.45 -38.25
CA THR A 161 7.57 14.82 -37.92
C THR A 161 6.40 14.76 -36.95
N ALA A 162 6.49 15.52 -35.87
CA ALA A 162 5.39 15.71 -34.93
C ALA A 162 5.12 17.19 -34.75
N THR A 163 3.84 17.55 -34.78
CA THR A 163 3.38 18.91 -34.55
C THR A 163 2.71 18.99 -33.18
N PHE A 164 3.16 19.94 -32.38
CA PHE A 164 2.55 20.29 -31.11
C PHE A 164 1.57 21.42 -31.34
N ALA A 165 0.32 21.25 -30.97
CA ALA A 165 -0.70 22.28 -31.03
C ALA A 165 -0.40 23.35 -29.95
N THR A 166 0.58 24.22 -30.26
CA THR A 166 1.09 25.25 -29.34
C THR A 166 0.63 26.64 -29.69
N LYS A 167 0.05 26.83 -30.88
CA LYS A 167 -0.48 28.14 -31.31
C LYS A 167 -1.51 28.64 -30.30
N GLY A 168 -1.31 29.86 -29.83
CA GLY A 168 -2.17 30.50 -28.83
C GLY A 168 -1.94 30.04 -27.38
N LYS A 169 -0.95 29.23 -27.15
CA LYS A 169 -0.51 28.86 -25.78
C LYS A 169 0.65 29.73 -25.34
N SER A 170 0.75 29.99 -24.04
CA SER A 170 1.94 30.58 -23.45
C SER A 170 3.15 29.63 -23.56
N ILE A 171 4.37 30.15 -23.46
CA ILE A 171 5.57 29.35 -23.46
C ILE A 171 5.54 28.33 -22.29
N ALA A 172 5.06 28.75 -21.12
CA ALA A 172 4.94 27.85 -19.96
C ALA A 172 3.97 26.70 -20.22
N GLU A 173 2.79 26.97 -20.78
CA GLU A 173 1.82 25.94 -21.17
C GLU A 173 2.39 25.01 -22.25
N ALA A 174 3.01 25.60 -23.29
CA ALA A 174 3.61 24.82 -24.37
C ALA A 174 4.74 23.89 -23.86
N LEU A 175 5.64 24.40 -23.02
CA LEU A 175 6.69 23.60 -22.41
C LEU A 175 6.11 22.51 -21.49
N THR A 176 5.10 22.85 -20.71
CA THR A 176 4.40 21.85 -19.88
C THR A 176 3.83 20.74 -20.73
N ASP A 177 3.14 21.05 -21.81
CA ASP A 177 2.57 20.06 -22.73
C ASP A 177 3.65 19.22 -23.44
N ILE A 178 4.77 19.84 -23.82
CA ILE A 178 5.88 19.18 -24.51
C ILE A 178 6.63 18.22 -23.56
N PHE A 179 6.95 18.69 -22.35
CA PHE A 179 7.78 17.91 -21.43
C PHE A 179 6.99 17.03 -20.45
N SER A 180 5.72 17.32 -20.22
CA SER A 180 4.87 16.49 -19.36
C SER A 180 4.37 15.27 -20.11
N LYS A 181 4.88 14.09 -19.74
CA LYS A 181 4.34 12.84 -20.25
C LYS A 181 3.00 12.55 -19.57
N ARG A 182 1.91 12.63 -20.34
CA ARG A 182 0.59 12.21 -19.86
C ARG A 182 0.54 10.69 -19.78
N LEU A 183 0.45 10.18 -18.55
CA LEU A 183 0.30 8.77 -18.28
C LEU A 183 -1.13 8.49 -17.83
N GLN A 184 -1.80 7.61 -18.55
CA GLN A 184 -3.13 7.17 -18.17
C GLN A 184 -3.05 6.21 -16.97
N PRO A 185 -4.04 6.21 -16.08
CA PRO A 185 -4.11 5.21 -15.02
C PRO A 185 -4.24 3.83 -15.64
N GLY A 186 -3.52 2.87 -15.11
CA GLY A 186 -3.69 1.47 -15.47
C GLY A 186 -5.01 0.90 -14.94
N THR A 187 -5.12 -0.42 -14.92
CA THR A 187 -6.26 -1.11 -14.34
C THR A 187 -6.34 -0.78 -12.84
N PRO A 188 -7.51 -0.34 -12.34
CA PRO A 188 -7.71 -0.08 -10.91
C PRO A 188 -7.50 -1.33 -10.06
N THR A 189 -7.03 -1.15 -8.84
CA THR A 189 -7.13 -2.21 -7.84
C THR A 189 -8.59 -2.39 -7.46
N ALA A 190 -9.09 -3.62 -7.55
CA ALA A 190 -10.48 -3.93 -7.28
C ALA A 190 -10.84 -3.74 -5.79
N PRO A 191 -12.09 -3.37 -5.47
CA PRO A 191 -12.60 -3.40 -4.11
C PRO A 191 -12.52 -4.81 -3.51
N ALA A 192 -12.21 -4.89 -2.23
CA ALA A 192 -12.07 -6.17 -1.54
C ALA A 192 -12.72 -6.15 -0.16
N VAL A 193 -13.31 -7.27 0.25
CA VAL A 193 -13.88 -7.45 1.59
C VAL A 193 -12.82 -8.02 2.53
N THR A 194 -12.67 -7.40 3.68
CA THR A 194 -12.01 -7.98 4.84
C THR A 194 -13.07 -8.50 5.80
N LEU A 195 -12.93 -9.73 6.27
CA LEU A 195 -13.83 -10.38 7.23
C LEU A 195 -13.04 -10.88 8.42
N THR A 196 -13.37 -10.39 9.60
CA THR A 196 -12.84 -10.85 10.87
C THR A 196 -13.85 -11.82 11.52
N PHE A 197 -13.41 -13.03 11.79
CA PHE A 197 -14.14 -14.08 12.49
C PHE A 197 -13.19 -14.78 13.45
N GLY A 198 -13.09 -14.27 14.69
CA GLY A 198 -12.11 -14.72 15.69
C GLY A 198 -12.35 -16.13 16.22
N GLN A 199 -13.55 -16.69 16.01
CA GLN A 199 -13.91 -18.04 16.44
C GLN A 199 -13.50 -19.15 15.46
N ALA A 200 -12.90 -18.84 14.33
CA ALA A 200 -12.44 -19.80 13.32
C ALA A 200 -11.28 -20.65 13.83
N LYS A 201 -11.59 -21.72 14.55
CA LYS A 201 -10.62 -22.70 15.06
C LYS A 201 -11.33 -24.03 15.36
N ALA A 202 -10.55 -25.04 15.74
CA ALA A 202 -11.10 -26.30 16.22
C ALA A 202 -11.51 -26.20 17.70
N TYR A 203 -12.64 -26.80 18.04
CA TYR A 203 -13.17 -26.90 19.40
C TYR A 203 -13.48 -28.36 19.73
N GLU A 204 -13.44 -28.70 21.03
CA GLU A 204 -13.95 -30.00 21.49
C GLU A 204 -15.44 -30.14 21.15
N VAL A 205 -15.84 -31.27 20.59
CA VAL A 205 -17.24 -31.59 20.30
C VAL A 205 -18.10 -31.40 21.54
N GLY A 206 -19.28 -30.78 21.37
CA GLY A 206 -20.17 -30.39 22.45
C GLY A 206 -19.95 -28.98 22.98
N THR A 207 -18.87 -28.29 22.58
CA THR A 207 -18.66 -26.89 22.94
C THR A 207 -19.68 -25.99 22.22
N THR A 208 -20.30 -25.08 22.95
CA THR A 208 -21.14 -24.02 22.38
C THR A 208 -20.26 -22.82 22.04
N VAL A 209 -20.36 -22.33 20.81
CA VAL A 209 -19.62 -21.17 20.30
C VAL A 209 -20.60 -20.14 19.80
N SER A 210 -20.48 -18.89 20.26
CA SER A 210 -21.30 -17.75 19.79
C SER A 210 -20.55 -17.02 18.65
N PRO A 211 -20.96 -17.21 17.39
CA PRO A 211 -20.27 -16.61 16.24
C PRO A 211 -20.48 -15.11 16.18
N THR A 212 -19.40 -14.35 16.16
CA THR A 212 -19.42 -12.90 15.94
C THR A 212 -18.57 -12.54 14.73
N TYR A 213 -18.98 -11.56 13.98
CA TYR A 213 -18.25 -11.14 12.77
C TYR A 213 -18.15 -9.63 12.65
N SER A 214 -17.11 -9.20 11.92
CA SER A 214 -16.95 -7.83 11.48
C SER A 214 -16.35 -7.83 10.07
N ALA A 215 -17.04 -7.17 9.16
CA ALA A 215 -16.63 -7.02 7.78
C ALA A 215 -16.38 -5.56 7.43
N SER A 216 -15.48 -5.30 6.49
CA SER A 216 -15.25 -3.98 5.91
C SER A 216 -14.92 -4.10 4.43
N LEU A 217 -15.25 -3.06 3.67
CA LEU A 217 -14.93 -2.96 2.25
C LEU A 217 -13.73 -2.02 2.07
N SER A 218 -12.65 -2.52 1.47
CA SER A 218 -11.62 -1.68 0.88
C SER A 218 -12.11 -1.17 -0.47
N ALA A 219 -12.05 0.13 -0.66
CA ALA A 219 -12.58 0.80 -1.85
C ALA A 219 -11.80 0.53 -3.16
N GLY A 220 -10.67 -0.19 -3.07
CA GLY A 220 -9.72 -0.26 -4.17
C GLY A 220 -8.94 1.04 -4.36
N SER A 221 -8.18 1.17 -5.43
CA SER A 221 -7.37 2.37 -5.69
C SER A 221 -7.13 2.59 -7.17
N TYR A 222 -6.88 3.85 -7.53
CA TYR A 222 -6.36 4.26 -8.82
C TYR A 222 -4.84 4.49 -8.74
N THR A 223 -4.17 4.40 -9.88
CA THR A 223 -2.74 4.71 -9.96
C THR A 223 -2.48 6.20 -9.71
N TYR A 224 -3.38 7.06 -10.22
CA TYR A 224 -3.31 8.51 -10.07
C TYR A 224 -4.66 9.06 -9.64
N GLY A 225 -4.63 10.20 -8.97
CA GLY A 225 -5.83 10.96 -8.61
C GLY A 225 -6.35 10.64 -7.20
N PRO A 226 -7.58 11.08 -6.91
CA PRO A 226 -8.21 10.94 -5.61
C PRO A 226 -8.62 9.49 -5.33
N ALA A 227 -9.11 9.24 -4.10
CA ALA A 227 -9.74 7.99 -3.74
C ALA A 227 -10.89 7.63 -4.69
N THR A 228 -11.14 6.33 -4.85
CA THR A 228 -12.12 5.80 -5.82
C THR A 228 -13.57 6.21 -5.55
N GLY A 229 -13.88 6.67 -4.33
CA GLY A 229 -15.24 6.99 -3.90
C GLY A 229 -16.14 5.76 -3.70
N VAL A 230 -15.62 4.56 -3.90
CA VAL A 230 -16.39 3.31 -3.71
C VAL A 230 -16.68 3.08 -2.24
N THR A 231 -17.96 2.87 -1.94
CA THR A 231 -18.46 2.51 -0.59
C THR A 231 -19.46 1.35 -0.71
N ALA A 232 -19.58 0.57 0.35
CA ALA A 232 -20.60 -0.47 0.40
C ALA A 232 -21.99 0.16 0.39
N THR A 233 -22.83 -0.28 -0.53
CA THR A 233 -24.25 0.11 -0.64
C THR A 233 -25.16 -0.83 0.13
N SER A 234 -24.76 -2.10 0.26
CA SER A 234 -25.42 -3.11 1.08
C SER A 234 -24.48 -4.24 1.44
N TRP A 235 -24.79 -4.94 2.51
CA TRP A 235 -24.12 -6.15 2.94
C TRP A 235 -25.05 -7.35 2.87
N GLU A 236 -24.49 -8.49 2.56
CA GLU A 236 -25.11 -9.80 2.66
C GLU A 236 -24.12 -10.71 3.40
N ILE A 237 -24.41 -11.00 4.65
CA ILE A 237 -23.59 -11.88 5.48
C ILE A 237 -24.36 -13.17 5.65
N THR A 238 -23.74 -14.29 5.30
CA THR A 238 -24.36 -15.61 5.40
C THR A 238 -23.49 -16.56 6.19
N ASP A 239 -24.10 -17.46 6.94
CA ASP A 239 -23.41 -18.58 7.55
C ASP A 239 -23.67 -19.88 6.79
N THR A 240 -22.95 -20.93 7.14
CA THR A 240 -23.14 -22.26 6.55
C THR A 240 -24.42 -22.95 6.99
N ALA A 241 -25.14 -22.43 8.00
CA ALA A 241 -26.46 -22.90 8.40
C ALA A 241 -27.59 -22.26 7.58
N GLY A 242 -27.26 -21.28 6.72
CA GLY A 242 -28.21 -20.58 5.86
C GLY A 242 -28.82 -19.33 6.50
N ASN A 243 -28.34 -18.89 7.66
CA ASN A 243 -28.77 -17.64 8.25
C ASN A 243 -28.15 -16.46 7.50
N THR A 244 -28.87 -15.35 7.44
CA THR A 244 -28.46 -14.12 6.74
C THR A 244 -28.55 -12.90 7.64
N ALA A 245 -27.68 -11.90 7.39
CA ALA A 245 -27.72 -10.60 7.99
C ALA A 245 -27.30 -9.54 6.95
N ASP A 246 -27.76 -8.31 7.13
CA ASP A 246 -27.55 -7.17 6.22
C ASP A 246 -26.60 -6.10 6.78
N THR A 247 -26.02 -6.35 7.94
CA THR A 247 -25.09 -5.45 8.63
C THR A 247 -23.66 -5.96 8.58
N ALA A 248 -22.69 -5.05 8.43
CA ALA A 248 -21.28 -5.39 8.37
C ALA A 248 -20.73 -6.02 9.66
N THR A 249 -21.40 -5.80 10.78
CA THR A 249 -21.03 -6.35 12.09
C THR A 249 -22.21 -6.99 12.76
N GLY A 250 -22.00 -8.10 13.46
CA GLY A 250 -23.08 -8.78 14.14
C GLY A 250 -22.68 -10.14 14.70
N SER A 251 -23.71 -10.92 15.00
CA SER A 251 -23.58 -12.29 15.49
C SER A 251 -24.66 -13.18 14.88
N PHE A 252 -24.38 -14.47 14.79
CA PHE A 252 -25.36 -15.50 14.50
C PHE A 252 -25.69 -16.31 15.75
N ALA A 253 -26.70 -17.16 15.65
CA ALA A 253 -27.09 -18.07 16.72
C ALA A 253 -25.88 -18.96 17.12
N ASP A 254 -25.91 -19.39 18.38
CA ASP A 254 -24.91 -20.29 18.92
C ASP A 254 -24.80 -21.58 18.12
N VAL A 255 -23.56 -22.01 17.91
CA VAL A 255 -23.21 -23.26 17.23
C VAL A 255 -22.75 -24.26 18.29
N VAL A 256 -23.48 -25.37 18.45
CA VAL A 256 -22.99 -26.52 19.21
C VAL A 256 -22.13 -27.36 18.28
N VAL A 257 -20.84 -27.45 18.59
CA VAL A 257 -19.85 -28.12 17.75
C VAL A 257 -20.09 -29.63 17.74
N ALA A 258 -20.27 -30.22 16.57
CA ALA A 258 -20.35 -31.64 16.31
C ALA A 258 -19.08 -32.17 15.63
N ASP A 259 -18.95 -33.49 15.46
CA ASP A 259 -17.81 -34.13 14.81
C ASP A 259 -17.58 -33.65 13.36
N ASN A 260 -18.65 -33.34 12.64
CA ASN A 260 -18.62 -32.88 11.24
C ASN A 260 -18.83 -31.38 11.09
N THR A 261 -18.75 -30.60 12.17
CA THR A 261 -18.93 -29.16 12.09
C THR A 261 -17.87 -28.55 11.19
N ASN A 262 -18.34 -27.76 10.22
CA ASN A 262 -17.52 -26.93 9.33
C ASN A 262 -18.24 -25.58 9.12
N TYR A 263 -18.41 -24.86 10.24
CA TYR A 263 -19.14 -23.61 10.23
C TYR A 263 -18.27 -22.46 9.78
N LYS A 264 -18.74 -21.72 8.77
CA LYS A 264 -18.06 -20.57 8.18
C LYS A 264 -19.06 -19.42 8.02
N ILE A 265 -18.52 -18.23 7.92
CA ILE A 265 -19.27 -17.03 7.57
C ILE A 265 -18.73 -16.50 6.24
N THR A 266 -19.62 -16.08 5.37
CA THR A 266 -19.30 -15.41 4.11
C THR A 266 -19.89 -14.01 4.15
N ALA A 267 -19.06 -13.01 3.89
CA ALA A 267 -19.46 -11.63 3.78
C ALA A 267 -19.37 -11.17 2.32
N LYS A 268 -20.47 -10.62 1.79
CA LYS A 268 -20.54 -10.00 0.47
C LYS A 268 -20.96 -8.55 0.64
N ALA A 269 -20.16 -7.64 0.09
CA ALA A 269 -20.47 -6.22 -0.02
C ALA A 269 -20.86 -5.91 -1.45
N ASN A 270 -22.01 -5.31 -1.68
CA ASN A 270 -22.35 -4.68 -2.95
C ASN A 270 -21.88 -3.22 -2.91
N TYR A 271 -21.40 -2.69 -4.01
CA TYR A 271 -20.92 -1.32 -4.10
C TYR A 271 -21.28 -0.67 -5.43
N GLY A 272 -21.45 0.65 -5.38
CA GLY A 272 -21.72 1.47 -6.54
C GLY A 272 -20.48 1.71 -7.40
N GLU A 273 -20.69 2.45 -8.49
CA GLU A 273 -19.63 2.85 -9.39
C GLU A 273 -18.68 3.86 -8.70
N GLY A 274 -17.39 3.71 -8.94
CA GLY A 274 -16.38 4.66 -8.46
C GLY A 274 -16.33 5.95 -9.27
N THR A 275 -15.62 6.95 -8.75
CA THR A 275 -15.32 8.20 -9.47
C THR A 275 -14.42 7.92 -10.68
N VAL A 276 -14.36 8.86 -11.63
CA VAL A 276 -13.41 8.75 -12.76
C VAL A 276 -11.99 8.93 -12.25
N ALA A 277 -11.11 8.00 -12.62
CA ALA A 277 -9.68 8.10 -12.34
C ALA A 277 -9.05 9.29 -13.09
N LYS A 278 -7.98 9.81 -12.53
CA LYS A 278 -7.22 10.89 -13.16
C LYS A 278 -5.97 10.33 -13.86
N ASP A 279 -5.48 11.07 -14.83
CA ASP A 279 -4.11 10.87 -15.31
C ASP A 279 -3.09 11.45 -14.32
N ASN A 280 -1.80 11.30 -14.60
CA ASN A 280 -0.73 11.84 -13.77
C ASN A 280 -0.66 13.38 -13.70
N LEU A 281 -1.41 14.07 -14.55
CA LEU A 281 -1.51 15.53 -14.59
C LEU A 281 -2.80 16.06 -13.97
N GLY A 282 -3.63 15.17 -13.40
CA GLY A 282 -4.86 15.54 -12.69
C GLY A 282 -6.10 15.70 -13.56
N SER A 283 -6.02 15.48 -14.87
CA SER A 283 -7.17 15.47 -15.78
C SER A 283 -7.90 14.14 -15.74
N ASP A 284 -9.17 14.11 -16.13
CA ASP A 284 -9.90 12.86 -16.28
C ASP A 284 -9.19 11.92 -17.27
N SER A 285 -9.16 10.64 -16.92
CA SER A 285 -8.54 9.63 -17.79
C SER A 285 -9.24 9.52 -19.15
N ASN A 286 -8.45 9.33 -20.20
CA ASN A 286 -8.95 9.11 -21.55
C ASN A 286 -8.15 7.93 -22.20
N PRO A 287 -8.80 6.76 -22.44
CA PRO A 287 -10.21 6.46 -22.19
C PRO A 287 -10.59 6.52 -20.70
N VAL A 288 -11.86 6.75 -20.42
CA VAL A 288 -12.40 6.85 -19.06
C VAL A 288 -12.14 5.55 -18.29
N VAL A 289 -11.44 5.64 -17.18
CA VAL A 289 -11.17 4.53 -16.26
C VAL A 289 -11.90 4.80 -14.95
N LYS A 290 -12.72 3.85 -14.52
CA LYS A 290 -13.43 3.87 -13.23
C LYS A 290 -13.70 2.45 -12.74
N ILE A 291 -13.89 2.27 -11.45
CA ILE A 291 -14.36 1.00 -10.91
C ILE A 291 -15.85 0.90 -11.21
N ALA A 292 -16.26 -0.14 -11.94
CA ALA A 292 -17.68 -0.40 -12.19
C ALA A 292 -18.38 -0.85 -10.91
N ALA A 293 -19.70 -0.60 -10.82
CA ALA A 293 -20.54 -1.15 -9.77
C ALA A 293 -20.44 -2.68 -9.75
N GLY A 294 -20.44 -3.28 -8.57
CA GLY A 294 -20.26 -4.71 -8.44
C GLY A 294 -20.37 -5.21 -7.00
N SER A 295 -19.77 -6.36 -6.76
CA SER A 295 -19.70 -6.94 -5.42
C SER A 295 -18.33 -7.58 -5.15
N ALA A 296 -17.93 -7.59 -3.88
CA ALA A 296 -16.78 -8.31 -3.38
C ALA A 296 -17.20 -9.28 -2.28
N THR A 297 -16.56 -10.43 -2.21
CA THR A 297 -16.94 -11.50 -1.27
C THR A 297 -15.71 -12.04 -0.55
N LYS A 298 -15.87 -12.36 0.74
CA LYS A 298 -14.88 -13.02 1.56
C LYS A 298 -15.52 -14.07 2.45
N THR A 299 -14.94 -15.27 2.47
CA THR A 299 -15.34 -16.34 3.39
C THR A 299 -14.27 -16.50 4.47
N SER A 300 -14.71 -16.75 5.69
CA SER A 300 -13.87 -16.94 6.89
C SER A 300 -13.19 -18.30 6.90
N GLY A 301 -12.28 -18.51 7.84
CA GLY A 301 -11.92 -19.83 8.34
C GLY A 301 -13.13 -20.54 8.98
N ALA A 302 -12.96 -21.79 9.37
CA ALA A 302 -14.05 -22.59 9.90
C ALA A 302 -13.94 -22.81 11.41
N ILE A 303 -15.10 -22.89 12.09
CA ILE A 303 -15.22 -23.64 13.34
C ILE A 303 -15.29 -25.13 12.96
N THR A 304 -14.48 -25.94 13.59
CA THR A 304 -14.46 -27.40 13.38
C THR A 304 -14.49 -28.13 14.69
N GLY A 305 -15.00 -29.36 14.69
CA GLY A 305 -15.01 -30.23 15.85
C GLY A 305 -13.78 -31.13 15.93
N TYR A 306 -13.33 -31.41 17.14
CA TYR A 306 -12.36 -32.48 17.41
C TYR A 306 -12.78 -33.26 18.66
N ARG A 307 -12.32 -34.51 18.74
CA ARG A 307 -12.40 -35.31 19.95
C ARG A 307 -11.02 -35.50 20.55
N ASN A 308 -10.93 -35.32 21.86
CA ASN A 308 -9.67 -35.47 22.57
C ASN A 308 -9.22 -36.95 22.61
N THR A 309 -7.91 -37.13 22.63
CA THR A 309 -7.29 -38.36 23.16
C THR A 309 -6.94 -38.15 24.61
N PHE A 310 -7.23 -39.13 25.42
CA PHE A 310 -6.98 -39.09 26.85
C PHE A 310 -5.94 -40.12 27.24
N TYR A 311 -5.04 -39.76 28.12
CA TYR A 311 -4.00 -40.67 28.62
C TYR A 311 -3.46 -40.21 29.96
N GLY A 312 -3.02 -41.17 30.76
CA GLY A 312 -2.41 -40.86 32.05
C GLY A 312 -2.51 -42.03 33.03
N THR A 313 -2.38 -41.71 34.29
CA THR A 313 -2.44 -42.65 35.39
C THR A 313 -3.56 -42.29 36.37
N VAL A 314 -4.09 -43.29 37.05
CA VAL A 314 -5.05 -43.11 38.16
C VAL A 314 -4.53 -43.76 39.40
N ALA A 315 -4.96 -43.27 40.58
CA ALA A 315 -4.54 -43.75 41.89
C ALA A 315 -5.31 -44.99 42.34
N GLU A 316 -6.42 -45.29 41.66
CA GLU A 316 -7.31 -46.40 42.06
C GLU A 316 -7.67 -47.29 40.88
N LYS A 317 -7.89 -48.57 41.13
CA LYS A 317 -8.30 -49.55 40.10
C LYS A 317 -9.82 -49.65 39.98
N ALA A 318 -10.52 -48.51 39.90
CA ALA A 318 -11.94 -48.45 39.73
C ALA A 318 -12.37 -48.80 38.28
N GLU A 319 -13.67 -49.05 38.09
CA GLU A 319 -14.26 -49.21 36.76
C GLU A 319 -13.99 -47.99 35.88
N VAL A 320 -13.57 -48.21 34.66
CA VAL A 320 -13.19 -47.12 33.75
C VAL A 320 -14.46 -46.53 33.12
N THR A 321 -14.83 -45.34 33.55
CA THR A 321 -15.99 -44.61 33.09
C THR A 321 -15.58 -43.40 32.24
N SER A 322 -16.54 -42.80 31.54
CA SER A 322 -16.33 -41.51 30.83
C SER A 322 -15.73 -40.44 31.73
N THR A 323 -16.18 -40.34 32.97
CA THR A 323 -15.70 -39.35 33.95
C THR A 323 -14.21 -39.58 34.28
N ILE A 324 -13.78 -40.82 34.53
CA ILE A 324 -12.39 -41.16 34.78
C ILE A 324 -11.54 -40.82 33.56
N ILE A 325 -11.97 -41.21 32.36
CA ILE A 325 -11.25 -40.93 31.11
C ILE A 325 -11.08 -39.43 30.91
N ARG A 326 -12.15 -38.64 31.07
CA ARG A 326 -12.08 -37.19 30.91
C ARG A 326 -11.24 -36.47 31.96
N GLY A 327 -11.02 -37.08 33.10
CA GLY A 327 -10.11 -36.61 34.17
C GLY A 327 -8.62 -36.77 33.83
N LEU A 328 -8.26 -37.57 32.84
CA LEU A 328 -6.88 -37.81 32.44
C LEU A 328 -6.34 -36.60 31.65
N THR A 329 -5.03 -36.60 31.40
CA THR A 329 -4.41 -35.64 30.47
C THR A 329 -5.07 -35.78 29.08
N LYS A 330 -5.42 -34.68 28.51
CA LYS A 330 -6.07 -34.63 27.18
C LYS A 330 -5.17 -33.96 26.13
N SER A 331 -5.24 -34.48 24.93
CA SER A 331 -4.62 -33.88 23.76
C SER A 331 -5.67 -33.61 22.69
N ASN A 332 -5.73 -32.37 22.25
CA ASN A 332 -6.56 -31.92 21.13
C ASN A 332 -5.91 -32.09 19.75
N LYS A 333 -4.72 -32.67 19.71
CA LYS A 333 -4.11 -33.03 18.43
C LYS A 333 -4.97 -34.11 17.79
N ALA A 334 -5.40 -33.87 16.57
CA ALA A 334 -6.05 -34.87 15.76
C ALA A 334 -5.11 -36.08 15.66
N LEU A 335 -5.44 -37.15 16.39
CA LEU A 335 -4.75 -38.41 16.20
C LEU A 335 -5.18 -39.01 14.88
N ALA A 336 -4.21 -39.47 14.12
CA ALA A 336 -4.40 -40.25 12.92
C ALA A 336 -3.69 -41.59 13.05
N ASN A 337 -4.09 -42.55 12.27
CA ASN A 337 -3.41 -43.82 12.17
C ASN A 337 -1.91 -43.63 11.89
N GLY A 338 -1.05 -44.28 12.63
CA GLY A 338 0.40 -44.15 12.58
C GLY A 338 1.00 -43.07 13.52
N ASN A 339 0.18 -42.24 14.15
CA ASN A 339 0.66 -41.25 15.12
C ASN A 339 1.08 -41.90 16.44
N SER A 340 1.98 -41.24 17.15
CA SER A 340 2.47 -41.66 18.45
C SER A 340 2.31 -40.57 19.50
N PHE A 341 2.10 -40.97 20.75
CA PHE A 341 2.10 -40.08 21.91
C PHE A 341 2.79 -40.74 23.08
N THR A 342 3.26 -39.95 24.03
CA THR A 342 3.98 -40.43 25.21
C THR A 342 3.13 -40.22 26.46
N ILE A 343 3.05 -41.25 27.30
CA ILE A 343 2.39 -41.24 28.59
C ILE A 343 3.46 -41.19 29.68
N SER A 344 3.44 -40.14 30.49
CA SER A 344 4.28 -40.08 31.69
C SER A 344 3.62 -40.85 32.83
N ILE A 345 4.40 -41.68 33.49
CA ILE A 345 3.97 -42.55 34.60
C ILE A 345 4.76 -42.12 35.82
N PRO A 346 4.17 -41.40 36.79
CA PRO A 346 4.86 -41.00 38.00
C PRO A 346 5.09 -42.19 38.91
N ALA A 347 6.04 -42.10 39.82
CA ALA A 347 6.18 -43.04 40.93
C ALA A 347 4.87 -43.05 41.75
N GLY A 348 4.47 -44.22 42.23
CA GLY A 348 3.21 -44.42 42.93
C GLY A 348 2.01 -44.70 42.03
N ALA A 349 2.14 -44.64 40.72
CA ALA A 349 1.04 -44.99 39.80
C ALA A 349 0.65 -46.47 39.99
N VAL A 350 -0.65 -46.75 39.99
CA VAL A 350 -1.19 -48.14 40.12
C VAL A 350 -1.85 -48.63 38.85
N ARG A 351 -2.20 -47.71 37.92
CA ARG A 351 -2.86 -48.01 36.65
C ARG A 351 -2.51 -46.98 35.61
N VAL A 352 -2.30 -47.41 34.37
CA VAL A 352 -2.20 -46.55 33.20
C VAL A 352 -3.43 -46.76 32.34
N ILE A 353 -4.01 -45.65 31.87
CA ILE A 353 -5.15 -45.64 30.96
C ILE A 353 -4.83 -44.73 29.80
N PHE A 354 -5.19 -45.16 28.59
CA PHE A 354 -5.32 -44.24 27.46
C PHE A 354 -6.55 -44.62 26.61
N ALA A 355 -7.18 -43.59 26.06
CA ALA A 355 -8.43 -43.72 25.32
C ALA A 355 -8.46 -42.78 24.15
N TYR A 356 -8.98 -43.22 23.02
CA TYR A 356 -9.15 -42.45 21.80
C TYR A 356 -10.38 -42.93 21.00
N PRO A 357 -10.92 -42.11 20.04
CA PRO A 357 -12.11 -42.46 19.29
C PRO A 357 -12.00 -43.82 18.59
N ALA A 358 -13.01 -44.65 18.71
CA ALA A 358 -13.02 -46.03 18.21
C ALA A 358 -12.92 -46.11 16.67
N THR A 359 -13.14 -44.99 15.96
CA THR A 359 -12.96 -44.88 14.51
C THR A 359 -11.50 -45.02 14.02
N LEU A 360 -10.52 -44.80 14.93
CA LEU A 360 -9.12 -45.02 14.62
C LEU A 360 -8.77 -46.51 14.72
N GLN A 361 -7.64 -46.90 14.12
CA GLN A 361 -7.13 -48.28 14.20
C GLN A 361 -6.79 -48.67 15.62
N ASP A 362 -6.58 -49.94 15.85
CA ASP A 362 -6.06 -50.43 17.11
C ASP A 362 -4.59 -50.01 17.31
N VAL A 363 -4.20 -49.89 18.56
CA VAL A 363 -2.80 -49.64 18.88
C VAL A 363 -1.90 -50.69 18.22
N SER A 364 -0.93 -50.20 17.47
CA SER A 364 0.06 -51.05 16.81
C SER A 364 1.22 -51.45 17.76
N SER A 365 1.62 -50.51 18.66
CA SER A 365 2.76 -50.74 19.56
C SER A 365 2.61 -49.90 20.84
N VAL A 366 3.02 -50.44 21.96
CA VAL A 366 3.26 -49.72 23.22
C VAL A 366 4.65 -50.10 23.72
N LYS A 367 5.54 -49.11 23.79
CA LYS A 367 6.93 -49.31 24.19
C LYS A 367 7.21 -48.71 25.56
N ASP A 368 7.86 -49.50 26.43
CA ASP A 368 8.43 -49.02 27.69
C ASP A 368 9.74 -48.32 27.43
N VAL A 369 9.73 -46.96 27.52
CA VAL A 369 10.90 -46.14 27.19
C VAL A 369 12.07 -46.41 28.08
N ASN A 370 11.84 -46.59 29.39
CA ASN A 370 12.91 -46.90 30.38
C ASN A 370 13.25 -48.37 30.44
N GLY A 371 12.38 -49.26 29.96
CA GLY A 371 12.57 -50.71 29.83
C GLY A 371 13.19 -51.11 28.50
N LEU A 372 14.24 -50.39 28.01
CA LEU A 372 14.95 -50.69 26.76
C LEU A 372 14.04 -50.64 25.52
N ASN A 373 12.98 -49.83 25.52
CA ASN A 373 11.97 -49.78 24.49
C ASN A 373 11.29 -51.13 24.21
N ALA A 374 11.17 -51.98 25.24
CA ALA A 374 10.48 -53.25 25.13
C ALA A 374 9.03 -53.05 24.69
N GLU A 375 8.54 -53.95 23.82
CA GLU A 375 7.13 -53.95 23.41
C GLU A 375 6.28 -54.55 24.54
N ILE A 376 5.35 -53.78 25.07
CA ILE A 376 4.49 -54.12 26.20
C ILE A 376 3.00 -54.05 25.89
N LYS A 377 2.61 -53.97 24.61
CA LYS A 377 1.20 -53.89 24.19
C LYS A 377 0.35 -55.00 24.80
N SER A 378 0.89 -56.21 24.91
CA SER A 378 0.20 -57.38 25.50
C SER A 378 -0.16 -57.21 26.97
N ALA A 379 0.47 -56.29 27.70
CA ALA A 379 0.13 -55.98 29.09
C ALA A 379 -1.15 -55.11 29.20
N PHE A 380 -1.67 -54.61 28.10
CA PHE A 380 -2.86 -53.76 28.07
C PHE A 380 -4.09 -54.58 27.73
N THR A 381 -5.13 -54.44 28.54
CA THR A 381 -6.47 -54.93 28.23
C THR A 381 -7.23 -53.87 27.44
N LYS A 382 -7.81 -54.24 26.31
CA LYS A 382 -8.63 -53.38 25.47
C LYS A 382 -10.10 -53.54 25.83
N SER A 383 -10.81 -52.43 25.94
CA SER A 383 -12.27 -52.36 26.07
C SER A 383 -12.81 -51.19 25.29
N THR A 384 -14.12 -50.99 25.32
CA THR A 384 -14.79 -49.77 24.75
C THR A 384 -15.61 -49.10 25.84
N VAL A 385 -15.60 -47.76 25.79
CA VAL A 385 -16.39 -46.91 26.71
C VAL A 385 -16.94 -45.74 25.89
N THR A 386 -18.22 -45.42 26.09
CA THR A 386 -18.78 -44.17 25.53
C THR A 386 -18.23 -43.00 26.32
N VAL A 387 -17.46 -42.13 25.65
CA VAL A 387 -16.83 -40.93 26.25
C VAL A 387 -17.52 -39.69 25.72
N ALA A 388 -18.11 -38.91 26.61
CA ALA A 388 -18.73 -37.63 26.28
C ALA A 388 -17.70 -36.59 25.78
N GLY A 389 -18.14 -35.68 24.97
CA GLY A 389 -17.39 -34.42 24.63
C GLY A 389 -17.59 -33.35 25.69
N ALA A 390 -17.57 -32.10 25.29
CA ALA A 390 -17.89 -30.97 26.15
C ALA A 390 -19.42 -30.83 26.33
N GLY A 391 -19.84 -30.02 27.29
CA GLY A 391 -21.24 -29.69 27.49
C GLY A 391 -22.14 -30.91 27.63
N ALA A 392 -23.22 -30.94 26.85
CA ALA A 392 -24.25 -31.98 26.85
C ALA A 392 -24.05 -33.05 25.74
N ASP A 393 -22.83 -33.17 25.17
CA ASP A 393 -22.55 -34.20 24.16
C ASP A 393 -22.72 -35.60 24.72
N ALA A 394 -23.51 -36.40 24.03
CA ALA A 394 -23.81 -37.77 24.45
C ALA A 394 -22.59 -38.71 24.40
N GLY A 395 -21.55 -38.30 23.70
CA GLY A 395 -20.33 -39.06 23.51
C GLY A 395 -20.36 -40.03 22.34
N ILE A 396 -19.20 -40.57 22.08
CA ILE A 396 -19.01 -41.64 21.10
C ILE A 396 -18.20 -42.77 21.76
N GLU A 397 -18.17 -43.92 21.11
CA GLU A 397 -17.37 -45.05 21.54
C GLU A 397 -15.86 -44.75 21.41
N TYR A 398 -15.12 -45.02 22.49
CA TYR A 398 -13.68 -44.92 22.54
C TYR A 398 -13.08 -46.30 22.77
N LYS A 399 -11.99 -46.57 22.06
CA LYS A 399 -11.10 -47.70 22.43
C LYS A 399 -10.32 -47.28 23.66
N VAL A 400 -10.38 -48.10 24.70
CA VAL A 400 -9.73 -47.88 25.98
C VAL A 400 -8.76 -48.98 26.25
N TYR A 401 -7.55 -48.61 26.56
CA TYR A 401 -6.48 -49.56 26.92
C TYR A 401 -6.03 -49.30 28.35
N VAL A 402 -6.00 -50.35 29.13
CA VAL A 402 -5.71 -50.31 30.56
C VAL A 402 -4.64 -51.31 30.91
N THR A 403 -3.66 -50.93 31.71
CA THR A 403 -2.75 -51.84 32.38
C THR A 403 -2.69 -51.53 33.88
N ASP A 404 -2.82 -52.56 34.69
CA ASP A 404 -2.73 -52.49 36.16
C ASP A 404 -1.36 -52.98 36.62
N PHE A 405 -0.75 -52.21 37.48
CA PHE A 405 0.47 -52.66 38.17
C PHE A 405 0.12 -53.52 39.41
N ALA A 406 0.85 -54.60 39.64
CA ALA A 406 0.67 -55.38 40.80
C ALA A 406 0.94 -54.58 42.11
N ASP A 407 2.03 -53.85 42.09
CA ASP A 407 2.45 -52.90 43.14
C ASP A 407 2.55 -51.46 42.48
N PRO A 408 2.41 -50.43 43.32
CA PRO A 408 2.63 -49.08 42.83
C PRO A 408 4.02 -48.92 42.21
N VAL A 409 4.10 -48.20 41.05
CA VAL A 409 5.36 -47.99 40.31
C VAL A 409 6.41 -47.35 41.22
N ALA A 410 7.55 -48.00 41.40
CA ALA A 410 8.58 -47.52 42.33
C ALA A 410 9.33 -46.29 41.83
N LYS A 411 9.51 -46.14 40.51
CA LYS A 411 10.21 -45.02 39.86
C LYS A 411 9.41 -44.54 38.67
N ALA A 412 9.50 -43.24 38.42
CA ALA A 412 8.87 -42.65 37.24
C ALA A 412 9.32 -43.36 35.96
N ASN A 413 8.37 -43.55 35.03
CA ASN A 413 8.55 -44.21 33.75
C ASN A 413 7.79 -43.45 32.64
N SER A 414 7.92 -43.88 31.42
CA SER A 414 7.10 -43.37 30.31
C SER A 414 6.87 -44.47 29.28
N TYR A 415 5.67 -44.42 28.67
CA TYR A 415 5.31 -45.31 27.58
C TYR A 415 5.07 -44.55 26.32
N THR A 416 5.59 -45.01 25.17
CA THR A 416 5.27 -44.48 23.85
C THR A 416 4.24 -45.38 23.21
N VAL A 417 3.08 -44.81 22.91
CA VAL A 417 1.96 -45.49 22.25
C VAL A 417 1.92 -45.07 20.78
N LYS A 418 1.77 -46.05 19.89
CA LYS A 418 1.57 -45.85 18.45
C LYS A 418 0.28 -46.50 18.02
N ILE A 419 -0.58 -45.75 17.30
CA ILE A 419 -1.84 -46.20 16.69
C ILE A 419 -1.60 -46.68 15.29
#